data_91ee8da5d37c3ba3ee68327cff692e3b
#
_entry.id   91ee8da5d37c3ba3ee68327cff692e3b
#
_cell.length_a   1.000
_cell.length_b   1.000
_cell.length_c   1.000
_cell.angle_alpha   90.00
_cell.angle_beta   90.00
_cell.angle_gamma   90.00
#
_symmetry.space_group_name_H-M   'P 1'
#
loop_
_entity.id
_entity.type
_entity.pdbx_description
1 polymer ?
#
loop_
_entity_poly.entity_id
_entity_poly.type
_entity_poly.pdbx_seq_one_letter_code
_entity_poly.pdbx_strand_id
1 'polypeptide(L)'
;MDSITVSTKGAEGTGTVAAVLALHLRPGDVVLLMGGLATGKTTFVKALAAAAGSTAVVTSPTFTIAHFYPLEPGKILHIDTYRLAGIHEFRDLGLDEYFDESITMIEWGETVAEDFPSHLLVEFHYDQSAPDLRVIGFSSDSPRWLPVLDALQAALLTETKLS
;
A
#
# COMPACT_ATOMS: atom_id res chain seq x y z
N MET A 1 -12.78 1.37 -14.25
CA MET A 1 -11.98 1.11 -13.04
C MET A 1 -12.26 -0.29 -12.53
N ASP A 2 -11.23 -1.10 -12.46
CA ASP A 2 -11.36 -2.44 -11.89
C ASP A 2 -11.09 -2.38 -10.39
N SER A 3 -11.88 -3.13 -9.61
CA SER A 3 -11.79 -3.09 -8.16
C SER A 3 -12.16 -4.42 -7.52
N ILE A 4 -11.57 -4.68 -6.37
CA ILE A 4 -11.94 -5.77 -5.48
C ILE A 4 -12.01 -5.25 -4.04
N THR A 5 -12.79 -5.93 -3.20
CA THR A 5 -12.92 -5.59 -1.78
C THR A 5 -12.71 -6.85 -0.95
N VAL A 6 -11.91 -6.71 0.11
CA VAL A 6 -11.57 -7.82 1.00
C VAL A 6 -11.88 -7.42 2.43
N SER A 7 -12.54 -8.31 3.18
CA SER A 7 -12.77 -8.13 4.62
C SER A 7 -11.77 -8.96 5.41
N THR A 8 -11.13 -8.36 6.41
CA THR A 8 -10.11 -9.00 7.25
C THR A 8 -10.37 -8.73 8.73
N LYS A 9 -9.77 -9.56 9.58
CA LYS A 9 -9.83 -9.37 11.04
C LYS A 9 -8.43 -9.07 11.59
N GLY A 10 -8.33 -7.96 12.33
CA GLY A 10 -7.13 -7.56 13.03
C GLY A 10 -5.92 -7.31 12.15
N ALA A 11 -4.78 -7.11 12.80
CA ALA A 11 -3.50 -6.89 12.13
C ALA A 11 -3.03 -8.13 11.35
N GLU A 12 -3.34 -9.33 11.85
CA GLU A 12 -2.97 -10.58 11.19
C GLU A 12 -3.66 -10.72 9.83
N GLY A 13 -4.97 -10.45 9.76
CA GLY A 13 -5.72 -10.49 8.51
C GLY A 13 -5.20 -9.46 7.50
N THR A 14 -4.92 -8.25 7.96
CA THR A 14 -4.31 -7.20 7.14
C THR A 14 -2.94 -7.66 6.62
N GLY A 15 -2.15 -8.32 7.46
CA GLY A 15 -0.85 -8.85 7.09
C GLY A 15 -0.91 -9.91 6.01
N THR A 16 -1.91 -10.80 6.07
CA THR A 16 -2.11 -11.83 5.05
C THR A 16 -2.38 -11.20 3.68
N VAL A 17 -3.23 -10.19 3.63
CA VAL A 17 -3.55 -9.48 2.38
C VAL A 17 -2.30 -8.77 1.84
N ALA A 18 -1.55 -8.10 2.71
CA ALA A 18 -0.31 -7.41 2.32
C ALA A 18 0.72 -8.38 1.75
N ALA A 19 0.86 -9.58 2.35
CA ALA A 19 1.80 -10.59 1.90
C ALA A 19 1.44 -11.11 0.50
N VAL A 20 0.16 -11.28 0.19
CA VAL A 20 -0.28 -11.70 -1.14
C VAL A 20 0.06 -10.60 -2.17
N LEU A 21 -0.23 -9.34 -1.85
CA LEU A 21 0.12 -8.22 -2.74
C LEU A 21 1.63 -8.16 -3.00
N ALA A 22 2.45 -8.37 -1.97
CA ALA A 22 3.91 -8.31 -2.08
C ALA A 22 4.48 -9.22 -3.17
N LEU A 23 3.84 -10.38 -3.42
CA LEU A 23 4.26 -11.32 -4.45
C LEU A 23 4.18 -10.75 -5.87
N HIS A 24 3.37 -9.71 -6.08
CA HIS A 24 3.06 -9.15 -7.39
C HIS A 24 3.67 -7.77 -7.62
N LEU A 25 4.37 -7.22 -6.64
CA LEU A 25 5.00 -5.91 -6.76
C LEU A 25 6.40 -6.01 -7.37
N ARG A 26 6.76 -4.99 -8.13
CA ARG A 26 8.07 -4.87 -8.77
C ARG A 26 8.54 -3.41 -8.73
N PRO A 27 9.86 -3.16 -8.89
CA PRO A 27 10.37 -1.79 -9.00
C PRO A 27 9.63 -0.98 -10.07
N GLY A 28 9.30 0.25 -9.74
CA GLY A 28 8.49 1.14 -10.58
C GLY A 28 7.01 1.15 -10.22
N ASP A 29 6.53 0.18 -9.44
CA ASP A 29 5.14 0.18 -8.97
C ASP A 29 4.90 1.25 -7.92
N VAL A 30 3.72 1.86 -7.98
CA VAL A 30 3.27 2.85 -7.00
C VAL A 30 1.93 2.41 -6.40
N VAL A 31 1.88 2.35 -5.08
CA VAL A 31 0.67 2.02 -4.33
C VAL A 31 0.31 3.21 -3.46
N LEU A 32 -0.90 3.73 -3.64
CA LEU A 32 -1.44 4.82 -2.85
C LEU A 32 -2.33 4.24 -1.76
N LEU A 33 -2.08 4.62 -0.51
CA LEU A 33 -2.81 4.14 0.66
C LEU A 33 -3.71 5.24 1.18
N MET A 34 -4.99 4.97 1.29
CA MET A 34 -6.00 5.91 1.75
C MET A 34 -6.78 5.33 2.92
N GLY A 35 -7.21 6.19 3.82
CA GLY A 35 -8.01 5.82 4.98
C GLY A 35 -7.73 6.75 6.13
N GLY A 36 -8.63 6.79 7.11
CA GLY A 36 -8.47 7.62 8.29
C GLY A 36 -7.27 7.21 9.15
N LEU A 37 -7.02 7.96 10.22
CA LEU A 37 -6.00 7.63 11.19
C LEU A 37 -6.32 6.26 11.83
N ALA A 38 -5.28 5.49 12.14
CA ALA A 38 -5.39 4.19 12.81
C ALA A 38 -6.21 3.13 12.05
N THR A 39 -6.34 3.25 10.71
CA THR A 39 -7.05 2.26 9.89
C THR A 39 -6.18 1.09 9.45
N GLY A 40 -4.86 1.14 9.71
CA GLY A 40 -3.96 0.04 9.41
C GLY A 40 -3.02 0.26 8.24
N LYS A 41 -2.89 1.49 7.73
CA LYS A 41 -2.00 1.80 6.61
C LYS A 41 -0.54 1.42 6.89
N THR A 42 0.00 1.85 8.04
CA THR A 42 1.38 1.53 8.43
C THR A 42 1.54 0.03 8.72
N THR A 43 0.55 -0.61 9.35
CA THR A 43 0.52 -2.06 9.58
C THR A 43 0.62 -2.81 8.25
N PHE A 44 -0.09 -2.35 7.24
CA PHE A 44 -0.07 -2.93 5.89
C PHE A 44 1.33 -2.82 5.27
N VAL A 45 1.95 -1.65 5.33
CA VAL A 45 3.32 -1.44 4.80
C VAL A 45 4.32 -2.31 5.54
N LYS A 46 4.20 -2.43 6.85
CA LYS A 46 5.06 -3.28 7.68
C LYS A 46 5.00 -4.74 7.24
N ALA A 47 3.80 -5.27 7.08
CA ALA A 47 3.59 -6.66 6.67
C ALA A 47 4.08 -6.89 5.23
N LEU A 48 3.83 -5.94 4.34
CA LEU A 48 4.27 -6.00 2.94
C LEU A 48 5.79 -5.99 2.84
N ALA A 49 6.46 -5.11 3.57
CA ALA A 49 7.91 -5.02 3.59
C ALA A 49 8.54 -6.34 4.09
N ALA A 50 8.01 -6.90 5.18
CA ALA A 50 8.48 -8.17 5.72
C ALA A 50 8.29 -9.31 4.71
N ALA A 51 7.12 -9.39 4.06
CA ALA A 51 6.83 -10.40 3.06
C ALA A 51 7.72 -10.27 1.82
N ALA A 52 8.10 -9.04 1.47
CA ALA A 52 9.01 -8.77 0.35
C ALA A 52 10.48 -9.05 0.69
N GLY A 53 10.78 -9.38 1.94
CA GLY A 53 12.12 -9.77 2.37
C GLY A 53 12.93 -8.69 3.07
N SER A 54 12.34 -7.54 3.41
CA SER A 54 13.04 -6.52 4.17
C SER A 54 13.17 -6.91 5.64
N THR A 55 14.35 -6.67 6.20
CA THR A 55 14.62 -6.84 7.64
C THR A 55 14.55 -5.51 8.38
N ALA A 56 14.26 -4.41 7.69
CA ALA A 56 14.18 -3.08 8.28
C ALA A 56 13.00 -2.98 9.25
N VAL A 57 13.16 -2.13 10.27
CA VAL A 57 12.06 -1.80 11.18
C VAL A 57 11.20 -0.74 10.50
N VAL A 58 9.96 -1.09 10.19
CA VAL A 58 9.01 -0.16 9.57
C VAL A 58 8.33 0.67 10.63
N THR A 59 8.40 1.99 10.47
CA THR A 59 7.72 2.95 11.33
C THR A 59 6.95 3.94 10.45
N SER A 60 5.95 4.62 11.04
CA SER A 60 5.23 5.64 10.30
C SER A 60 6.16 6.81 9.94
N PRO A 61 6.24 7.22 8.66
CA PRO A 61 7.06 8.36 8.26
C PRO A 61 6.37 9.72 8.47
N THR A 62 5.36 9.80 9.34
CA THR A 62 4.58 11.03 9.56
C THR A 62 5.46 12.23 9.94
N PHE A 63 6.55 12.01 10.69
CA PHE A 63 7.45 13.07 11.12
C PHE A 63 8.62 13.30 10.18
N THR A 64 9.02 12.28 9.40
CA THR A 64 10.19 12.32 8.51
C THR A 64 9.82 12.38 7.04
N ILE A 65 8.53 12.19 6.71
CA ILE A 65 7.93 12.21 5.38
C ILE A 65 8.29 10.99 4.54
N ALA A 66 9.54 10.53 4.50
CA ALA A 66 9.94 9.40 3.68
C ALA A 66 10.96 8.51 4.38
N HIS A 67 10.78 7.19 4.22
CA HIS A 67 11.73 6.16 4.67
C HIS A 67 12.03 5.22 3.51
N PHE A 68 13.27 4.69 3.47
CA PHE A 68 13.65 3.63 2.55
C PHE A 68 13.86 2.32 3.33
N TYR A 69 13.29 1.24 2.80
CA TYR A 69 13.50 -0.11 3.36
C TYR A 69 14.21 -0.96 2.30
N PRO A 70 15.43 -1.45 2.59
CA PRO A 70 16.18 -2.23 1.61
C PRO A 70 15.51 -3.56 1.28
N LEU A 71 15.57 -3.94 0.01
CA LEU A 71 15.20 -5.26 -0.51
C LEU A 71 16.40 -5.84 -1.26
N GLU A 72 16.33 -7.12 -1.61
CA GLU A 72 17.30 -7.79 -2.46
C GLU A 72 16.58 -8.39 -3.69
N PRO A 73 16.60 -7.74 -4.88
CA PRO A 73 17.15 -6.41 -5.17
C PRO A 73 16.19 -5.27 -4.87
N GLY A 74 16.70 -4.04 -4.83
CA GLY A 74 15.91 -2.82 -4.80
C GLY A 74 15.55 -2.33 -3.40
N LYS A 75 14.44 -1.63 -3.31
CA LYS A 75 13.98 -1.02 -2.03
C LYS A 75 12.51 -0.65 -2.09
N ILE A 76 11.92 -0.48 -0.91
CA ILE A 76 10.61 0.15 -0.75
C ILE A 76 10.85 1.60 -0.35
N LEU A 77 10.16 2.52 -1.03
CA LEU A 77 10.09 3.92 -0.64
C LEU A 77 8.74 4.16 0.00
N HIS A 78 8.74 4.44 1.30
CA HIS A 78 7.53 4.65 2.11
C HIS A 78 7.40 6.14 2.41
N ILE A 79 6.33 6.77 1.91
CA ILE A 79 6.10 8.21 2.00
C ILE A 79 4.79 8.46 2.74
N ASP A 80 4.76 9.49 3.59
CA ASP A 80 3.53 9.98 4.22
C ASP A 80 3.34 11.45 3.82
N THR A 81 2.24 11.74 3.14
CA THR A 81 1.93 13.08 2.65
C THR A 81 1.00 13.87 3.57
N TYR A 82 0.67 13.33 4.73
CA TYR A 82 -0.31 13.95 5.65
C TYR A 82 0.02 15.39 6.01
N ARG A 83 1.31 15.71 6.19
CA ARG A 83 1.77 17.04 6.58
C ARG A 83 2.08 17.96 5.41
N LEU A 84 1.97 17.47 4.18
CA LEU A 84 2.25 18.27 3.00
C LEU A 84 1.04 19.12 2.63
N ALA A 85 1.29 20.36 2.21
CA ALA A 85 0.25 21.28 1.81
C ALA A 85 -0.42 20.92 0.47
N GLY A 86 0.27 20.11 -0.35
CA GLY A 86 -0.25 19.68 -1.64
C GLY A 86 0.83 19.09 -2.53
N ILE A 87 0.46 18.88 -3.81
CA ILE A 87 1.32 18.21 -4.77
C ILE A 87 2.62 18.97 -5.06
N HIS A 88 2.61 20.29 -5.01
CA HIS A 88 3.83 21.08 -5.26
C HIS A 88 4.88 20.85 -4.19
N GLU A 89 4.46 20.81 -2.93
CA GLU A 89 5.36 20.52 -1.81
C GLU A 89 5.89 19.09 -1.90
N PHE A 90 5.06 18.14 -2.37
CA PHE A 90 5.48 16.78 -2.63
C PHE A 90 6.57 16.72 -3.72
N ARG A 91 6.37 17.43 -4.82
CA ARG A 91 7.35 17.48 -5.92
C ARG A 91 8.68 18.11 -5.47
N ASP A 92 8.62 19.07 -4.57
CA ASP A 92 9.81 19.75 -4.02
C ASP A 92 10.68 18.83 -3.16
N LEU A 93 10.17 17.66 -2.73
CA LEU A 93 10.96 16.68 -1.99
C LEU A 93 12.07 16.05 -2.86
N GLY A 94 11.93 16.11 -4.20
CA GLY A 94 12.96 15.58 -5.10
C GLY A 94 13.10 14.08 -5.08
N LEU A 95 12.02 13.33 -4.81
CA LEU A 95 12.03 11.87 -4.72
C LEU A 95 11.86 11.17 -6.05
N ASP A 96 11.56 11.89 -7.13
CA ASP A 96 11.22 11.35 -8.43
C ASP A 96 12.32 10.48 -9.04
N GLU A 97 13.59 10.73 -8.75
CA GLU A 97 14.71 9.90 -9.21
C GLU A 97 14.68 8.48 -8.64
N TYR A 98 13.94 8.24 -7.55
CA TYR A 98 13.88 6.93 -6.89
C TYR A 98 12.69 6.09 -7.31
N PHE A 99 11.68 6.65 -7.99
CA PHE A 99 10.43 5.94 -8.26
C PHE A 99 10.61 4.74 -9.19
N ASP A 100 11.50 4.82 -10.18
CA ASP A 100 11.70 3.74 -11.14
C ASP A 100 12.40 2.52 -10.54
N GLU A 101 13.19 2.71 -9.50
CA GLU A 101 13.95 1.64 -8.86
C GLU A 101 13.34 1.16 -7.54
N SER A 102 12.25 1.78 -7.11
CA SER A 102 11.60 1.49 -5.84
C SER A 102 10.19 0.96 -6.03
N ILE A 103 9.72 0.15 -5.07
CA ILE A 103 8.31 -0.06 -4.84
C ILE A 103 7.87 1.09 -3.93
N THR A 104 7.03 1.99 -4.44
CA THR A 104 6.66 3.22 -3.73
C THR A 104 5.30 3.06 -3.07
N MET A 105 5.25 3.26 -1.75
CA MET A 105 4.04 3.19 -0.94
C MET A 105 3.78 4.57 -0.34
N ILE A 106 2.64 5.19 -0.68
CA ILE A 106 2.35 6.56 -0.26
C ILE A 106 1.08 6.59 0.59
N GLU A 107 1.24 6.88 1.89
CA GLU A 107 0.11 7.10 2.81
C GLU A 107 -0.48 8.49 2.54
N TRP A 108 -1.83 8.58 2.57
CA TRP A 108 -2.60 9.77 2.19
C TRP A 108 -2.39 10.13 0.72
N GLY A 109 -2.29 9.11 -0.14
CA GLY A 109 -1.84 9.25 -1.52
C GLY A 109 -2.79 10.01 -2.44
N GLU A 110 -4.05 10.27 -2.05
CA GLU A 110 -5.01 11.03 -2.86
C GLU A 110 -4.49 12.41 -3.24
N THR A 111 -3.67 13.02 -2.39
CA THR A 111 -3.10 14.34 -2.62
C THR A 111 -2.17 14.38 -3.84
N VAL A 112 -1.54 13.24 -4.16
CA VAL A 112 -0.49 13.18 -5.19
C VAL A 112 -0.85 12.22 -6.34
N ALA A 113 -2.08 11.73 -6.38
CA ALA A 113 -2.51 10.72 -7.36
C ALA A 113 -2.27 11.14 -8.81
N GLU A 114 -2.38 12.41 -9.13
CA GLU A 114 -2.18 12.91 -10.49
C GLU A 114 -0.76 12.70 -11.02
N ASP A 115 0.25 12.59 -10.15
CA ASP A 115 1.63 12.33 -10.56
C ASP A 115 1.88 10.84 -10.86
N PHE A 116 0.93 9.97 -10.55
CA PHE A 116 1.09 8.52 -10.70
C PHE A 116 -0.09 7.92 -11.48
N PRO A 117 -0.14 8.10 -12.80
CA PRO A 117 -1.27 7.62 -13.60
C PRO A 117 -1.44 6.11 -13.59
N SER A 118 -0.37 5.35 -13.31
CA SER A 118 -0.42 3.90 -13.20
C SER A 118 -0.22 3.46 -11.76
N HIS A 119 -1.13 3.85 -10.87
CA HIS A 119 -1.07 3.46 -9.47
C HIS A 119 -2.12 2.43 -9.11
N LEU A 120 -1.85 1.65 -8.06
CA LEU A 120 -2.86 0.88 -7.35
C LEU A 120 -3.34 1.70 -6.16
N LEU A 121 -4.65 1.87 -6.04
CA LEU A 121 -5.25 2.52 -4.88
C LEU A 121 -5.67 1.45 -3.88
N VAL A 122 -5.25 1.60 -2.63
CA VAL A 122 -5.65 0.74 -1.52
C VAL A 122 -6.36 1.59 -0.48
N GLU A 123 -7.64 1.29 -0.26
CA GLU A 123 -8.49 2.05 0.66
C GLU A 123 -8.83 1.21 1.90
N PHE A 124 -8.57 1.78 3.06
CA PHE A 124 -8.85 1.14 4.35
C PHE A 124 -10.10 1.73 4.97
N HIS A 125 -11.09 0.88 5.23
CA HIS A 125 -12.34 1.26 5.87
C HIS A 125 -12.45 0.58 7.23
N TYR A 126 -12.85 1.36 8.21
CA TYR A 126 -13.00 0.93 9.60
C TYR A 126 -14.43 1.17 10.07
N ASP A 127 -15.04 0.15 10.68
CA ASP A 127 -16.37 0.25 11.27
C ASP A 127 -16.24 0.25 12.79
N GLN A 128 -16.70 1.32 13.43
CA GLN A 128 -16.66 1.45 14.89
C GLN A 128 -17.48 0.39 15.61
N SER A 129 -18.52 -0.15 14.97
CA SER A 129 -19.35 -1.22 15.54
C SER A 129 -18.69 -2.59 15.51
N ALA A 130 -17.61 -2.74 14.70
CA ALA A 130 -16.86 -3.97 14.57
C ALA A 130 -15.35 -3.64 14.54
N PRO A 131 -14.74 -3.32 15.70
CA PRO A 131 -13.37 -2.76 15.74
C PRO A 131 -12.29 -3.68 15.21
N ASP A 132 -12.51 -5.01 15.19
CA ASP A 132 -11.53 -5.95 14.65
C ASP A 132 -11.67 -6.14 13.13
N LEU A 133 -12.80 -5.70 12.56
CA LEU A 133 -13.04 -5.83 11.13
C LEU A 133 -12.38 -4.70 10.36
N ARG A 134 -11.68 -5.07 9.29
CA ARG A 134 -11.15 -4.11 8.31
C ARG A 134 -11.69 -4.49 6.94
N VAL A 135 -12.09 -3.48 6.18
CA VAL A 135 -12.48 -3.64 4.79
C VAL A 135 -11.45 -2.92 3.95
N ILE A 136 -10.78 -3.66 3.07
CA ILE A 136 -9.71 -3.13 2.24
C ILE A 136 -10.14 -3.21 0.78
N GLY A 137 -10.21 -2.05 0.12
CA GLY A 137 -10.53 -1.94 -1.29
C GLY A 137 -9.27 -1.75 -2.13
N PHE A 138 -9.17 -2.47 -3.24
CA PHE A 138 -8.09 -2.34 -4.22
C PHE A 138 -8.69 -1.93 -5.54
N SER A 139 -8.18 -0.88 -6.16
CA SER A 139 -8.68 -0.40 -7.45
C SER A 139 -7.59 0.25 -8.29
N SER A 140 -7.76 0.18 -9.61
CA SER A 140 -6.87 0.86 -10.55
C SER A 140 -7.54 1.08 -11.89
N ASP A 141 -7.14 2.15 -12.58
CA ASP A 141 -7.52 2.41 -13.97
C ASP A 141 -6.45 1.93 -14.95
N SER A 142 -5.32 1.45 -14.45
CA SER A 142 -4.19 1.05 -15.29
C SER A 142 -4.20 -0.46 -15.57
N PRO A 143 -3.99 -0.87 -16.86
CA PRO A 143 -3.90 -2.29 -17.23
C PRO A 143 -2.82 -3.07 -16.48
N ARG A 144 -1.79 -2.40 -16.01
CA ARG A 144 -0.72 -3.02 -15.19
C ARG A 144 -1.29 -3.83 -14.03
N TRP A 145 -2.36 -3.32 -13.41
CA TRP A 145 -2.89 -3.87 -12.17
C TRP A 145 -3.99 -4.91 -12.35
N LEU A 146 -4.50 -5.10 -13.58
CA LEU A 146 -5.55 -6.10 -13.83
C LEU A 146 -5.13 -7.52 -13.40
N PRO A 147 -3.95 -8.03 -13.80
CA PRO A 147 -3.53 -9.36 -13.37
C PRO A 147 -3.31 -9.45 -11.85
N VAL A 148 -2.87 -8.35 -11.24
CA VAL A 148 -2.65 -8.29 -9.78
C VAL A 148 -3.98 -8.37 -9.04
N LEU A 149 -4.99 -7.62 -9.49
CA LEU A 149 -6.33 -7.66 -8.89
C LEU A 149 -6.94 -9.06 -9.02
N ASP A 150 -6.79 -9.71 -10.17
CA ASP A 150 -7.28 -11.07 -10.38
C ASP A 150 -6.56 -12.06 -9.45
N ALA A 151 -5.25 -11.93 -9.29
CA ALA A 151 -4.46 -12.80 -8.42
C ALA A 151 -4.83 -12.62 -6.94
N LEU A 152 -5.04 -11.38 -6.51
CA LEU A 152 -5.49 -11.07 -5.15
C LEU A 152 -6.85 -11.70 -4.88
N GLN A 153 -7.79 -11.54 -5.78
CA GLN A 153 -9.13 -12.09 -5.65
C GLN A 153 -9.09 -13.62 -5.55
N ALA A 154 -8.32 -14.29 -6.41
CA ALA A 154 -8.19 -15.74 -6.40
C ALA A 154 -7.57 -16.25 -5.09
N ALA A 155 -6.48 -15.65 -4.63
CA ALA A 155 -5.78 -16.07 -3.42
C ALA A 155 -6.63 -15.89 -2.16
N LEU A 156 -7.32 -14.74 -2.05
CA LEU A 156 -8.10 -14.41 -0.87
C LEU A 156 -9.42 -15.18 -0.79
N LEU A 157 -10.03 -15.51 -1.93
CA LEU A 157 -11.20 -16.40 -1.97
C LEU A 157 -10.85 -17.82 -1.55
N THR A 158 -9.66 -18.30 -1.90
CA THR A 158 -9.19 -19.64 -1.51
C THR A 158 -8.99 -19.74 0.00
N GLU A 159 -8.45 -18.72 0.64
CA GLU A 159 -8.27 -18.66 2.09
C GLU A 159 -9.60 -18.65 2.85
N THR A 160 -10.59 -17.94 2.33
CA THR A 160 -11.93 -17.90 2.92
C THR A 160 -12.60 -19.28 2.91
N LYS A 161 -12.28 -20.13 1.94
CA LYS A 161 -12.83 -21.49 1.84
C LYS A 161 -12.17 -22.50 2.75
N LEU A 162 -10.95 -22.21 3.24
CA LEU A 162 -10.18 -23.10 4.11
C LEU A 162 -10.40 -22.82 5.61
N SER A 163 -11.05 -21.74 5.93
CA SER A 163 -11.43 -21.34 7.28
C SER A 163 -12.89 -21.67 7.55
#